data_669cfd5d5a045f707ed67cd052284379
#
_entry.id   669cfd5d5a045f707ed67cd052284379
#
_cell.length_a   1.000
_cell.length_b   1.000
_cell.length_c   1.000
_cell.angle_alpha   90.00
_cell.angle_beta   90.00
_cell.angle_gamma   90.00
#
_symmetry.space_group_name_H-M   'P 1'
#
loop_
_entity.id
_entity.type
_entity.pdbx_description
1 polymer ?
#
loop_
_entity_poly.entity_id
_entity_poly.type
_entity_poly.pdbx_seq_one_letter_code
_entity_poly.pdbx_strand_id
1 'polypeptide(L)'
;MQNEKLKQIRQAKELEYGSFENNMTNIGRMWSSLLGLKNDIPGHLVASMYVAAKLIRTRQSFKQDTYDDAQNYLHQAELMQKNKEHGNNN
;
A
#
# COMPACT_ATOMS: atom_id res chain seq x y z
N MET A 1 20.86 -3.71 2.14
CA MET A 1 20.08 -4.95 2.23
C MET A 1 18.66 -4.67 1.81
N GLN A 2 17.75 -5.63 2.02
CA GLN A 2 16.37 -5.49 1.58
C GLN A 2 15.66 -4.25 2.13
N ASN A 3 15.88 -3.94 3.43
CA ASN A 3 15.27 -2.77 4.05
C ASN A 3 15.70 -1.47 3.39
N GLU A 4 16.96 -1.39 2.99
CA GLU A 4 17.48 -0.21 2.31
C GLU A 4 16.82 -0.02 0.94
N LYS A 5 16.68 -1.10 0.19
CA LYS A 5 16.03 -1.05 -1.12
C LYS A 5 14.57 -0.64 -1.01
N LEU A 6 13.85 -1.18 -0.04
CA LEU A 6 12.44 -0.82 0.19
C LEU A 6 12.30 0.65 0.55
N LYS A 7 13.21 1.16 1.36
CA LYS A 7 13.22 2.57 1.74
C LYS A 7 13.42 3.46 0.52
N GLN A 8 14.34 3.10 -0.37
CA GLN A 8 14.60 3.85 -1.58
C GLN A 8 13.39 3.88 -2.50
N ILE A 9 12.70 2.74 -2.64
CA ILE A 9 11.48 2.66 -3.45
C ILE A 9 10.41 3.60 -2.91
N ARG A 10 10.20 3.61 -1.59
CA ARG A 10 9.22 4.51 -0.96
C ARG A 10 9.54 5.97 -1.21
N GLN A 11 10.79 6.34 -1.03
CA GLN A 11 11.22 7.73 -1.21
C GLN A 11 11.01 8.20 -2.64
N ALA A 12 11.35 7.35 -3.61
CA ALA A 12 11.16 7.67 -5.01
C ALA A 12 9.69 7.89 -5.35
N LYS A 13 8.81 7.03 -4.82
CA LYS A 13 7.37 7.16 -5.07
C LYS A 13 6.78 8.40 -4.42
N GLU A 14 7.25 8.75 -3.22
CA GLU A 14 6.79 9.97 -2.55
C GLU A 14 7.14 11.22 -3.33
N LEU A 15 8.32 11.25 -3.95
CA LEU A 15 8.74 12.38 -4.77
C LEU A 15 7.89 12.53 -6.03
N GLU A 16 7.48 11.40 -6.63
CA GLU A 16 6.71 11.43 -7.87
C GLU A 16 5.21 11.61 -7.67
N TYR A 17 4.64 10.93 -6.66
CA TYR A 17 3.19 10.76 -6.55
C TYR A 17 2.60 11.30 -5.24
N GLY A 18 3.41 11.95 -4.41
CA GLY A 18 3.00 12.37 -3.09
C GLY A 18 3.11 11.22 -2.09
N SER A 19 2.52 11.39 -0.91
CA SER A 19 2.68 10.39 0.13
C SER A 19 1.92 9.12 -0.22
N PHE A 20 2.53 7.99 0.12
CA PHE A 20 1.93 6.67 -0.10
C PHE A 20 0.57 6.58 0.60
N GLU A 21 0.52 7.05 1.84
CA GLU A 21 -0.71 6.98 2.64
C GLU A 21 -1.85 7.75 1.98
N ASN A 22 -1.58 8.97 1.52
CA ASN A 22 -2.59 9.78 0.86
C ASN A 22 -3.08 9.11 -0.42
N ASN A 23 -2.19 8.53 -1.19
CA ASN A 23 -2.56 7.84 -2.41
C ASN A 23 -3.47 6.66 -2.12
N MET A 24 -3.12 5.84 -1.13
CA MET A 24 -3.94 4.68 -0.77
C MET A 24 -5.30 5.10 -0.25
N THR A 25 -5.35 6.15 0.55
CA THR A 25 -6.60 6.69 1.07
C THR A 25 -7.49 7.19 -0.06
N ASN A 26 -6.92 7.92 -0.99
CA ASN A 26 -7.68 8.45 -2.13
C ASN A 26 -8.18 7.34 -3.07
N ILE A 27 -7.37 6.31 -3.28
CA ILE A 27 -7.78 5.14 -4.06
C ILE A 27 -8.96 4.46 -3.37
N GLY A 28 -8.89 4.30 -2.05
CA GLY A 28 -9.97 3.71 -1.27
C GLY A 28 -11.28 4.48 -1.42
N ARG A 29 -11.21 5.79 -1.39
CA ARG A 29 -12.38 6.65 -1.60
C ARG A 29 -12.96 6.46 -3.00
N MET A 30 -12.10 6.43 -4.00
CA MET A 30 -12.53 6.25 -5.39
C MET A 30 -13.20 4.89 -5.59
N TRP A 31 -12.57 3.83 -5.09
CA TRP A 31 -13.15 2.48 -5.19
C TRP A 31 -14.49 2.39 -4.48
N SER A 32 -14.60 2.99 -3.31
CA SER A 32 -15.85 3.00 -2.55
C SER A 32 -16.95 3.71 -3.31
N SER A 33 -16.61 4.81 -3.96
CA SER A 33 -17.55 5.56 -4.78
C SER A 33 -18.02 4.75 -5.97
N LEU A 34 -17.07 4.10 -6.67
CA LEU A 34 -17.41 3.28 -7.83
C LEU A 34 -18.28 2.08 -7.48
N LEU A 35 -18.05 1.50 -6.30
CA LEU A 35 -18.80 0.33 -5.85
C LEU A 35 -20.09 0.69 -5.11
N GLY A 36 -20.32 1.97 -4.86
CA GLY A 36 -21.50 2.41 -4.12
C GLY A 36 -21.48 2.02 -2.66
N LEU A 37 -20.29 1.95 -2.07
CA LEU A 37 -20.17 1.58 -0.66
C LEU A 37 -20.50 2.75 0.25
N LYS A 38 -21.07 2.44 1.40
CA LYS A 38 -21.47 3.44 2.39
C LYS A 38 -20.25 4.09 3.06
N ASN A 39 -19.21 3.31 3.32
CA ASN A 39 -18.00 3.78 3.98
C ASN A 39 -16.81 3.62 3.05
N ASP A 40 -15.82 4.48 3.23
CA ASP A 40 -14.60 4.40 2.43
C ASP A 40 -13.77 3.17 2.80
N ILE A 41 -13.21 2.52 1.78
CA ILE A 41 -12.25 1.45 2.00
C ILE A 41 -10.99 2.11 2.59
N PRO A 42 -10.53 1.68 3.78
CA PRO A 42 -9.35 2.32 4.38
C PRO A 42 -8.09 2.06 3.58
N GLY A 43 -7.18 3.04 3.63
CA GLY A 43 -5.95 2.98 2.84
C GLY A 43 -5.10 1.74 3.10
N HIS A 44 -5.06 1.25 4.35
CA HIS A 44 -4.27 0.06 4.64
C HIS A 44 -4.84 -1.20 3.95
N LEU A 45 -6.16 -1.26 3.76
CA LEU A 45 -6.77 -2.37 3.01
C LEU A 45 -6.48 -2.23 1.52
N VAL A 46 -6.47 -1.01 1.00
CA VAL A 46 -6.06 -0.78 -0.39
C VAL A 46 -4.64 -1.29 -0.61
N ALA A 47 -3.72 -0.95 0.30
CA ALA A 47 -2.35 -1.42 0.21
C ALA A 47 -2.27 -2.95 0.25
N SER A 48 -3.07 -3.58 1.11
CA SER A 48 -3.14 -5.05 1.19
C SER A 48 -3.66 -5.67 -0.11
N MET A 49 -4.62 -5.03 -0.74
CA MET A 49 -5.14 -5.48 -2.04
C MET A 49 -4.07 -5.38 -3.13
N TYR A 50 -3.22 -4.36 -3.07
CA TYR A 50 -2.08 -4.27 -3.98
C TYR A 50 -1.06 -5.38 -3.74
N VAL A 51 -0.88 -5.82 -2.49
CA VAL A 51 -0.03 -6.99 -2.20
C VAL A 51 -0.55 -8.20 -2.98
N ALA A 52 -1.86 -8.46 -2.91
CA ALA A 52 -2.46 -9.57 -3.64
C ALA A 52 -2.27 -9.43 -5.14
N ALA A 53 -2.45 -8.21 -5.67
CA ALA A 53 -2.27 -7.94 -7.09
C ALA A 53 -0.82 -8.19 -7.53
N LYS A 54 0.14 -7.87 -6.68
CA LYS A 54 1.54 -8.15 -6.98
C LYS A 54 1.84 -9.65 -6.95
N LEU A 55 1.30 -10.35 -5.95
CA LEU A 55 1.57 -11.78 -5.79
C LEU A 55 1.01 -12.63 -6.93
N ILE A 56 -0.10 -12.22 -7.54
CA ILE A 56 -0.67 -12.98 -8.66
C ILE A 56 0.29 -13.04 -9.85
N ARG A 57 1.16 -12.03 -9.99
CA ARG A 57 2.13 -12.00 -11.07
C ARG A 57 3.19 -13.10 -10.96
N THR A 58 3.40 -13.64 -9.75
CA THR A 58 4.38 -14.71 -9.54
C THR A 58 4.00 -15.99 -10.23
N ARG A 59 2.74 -16.13 -10.65
CA ARG A 59 2.28 -17.31 -11.40
C ARG A 59 2.96 -17.42 -12.76
N GLN A 60 3.42 -16.31 -13.32
CA GLN A 60 4.00 -16.31 -14.67
C GLN A 60 5.50 -16.52 -14.64
N SER A 61 6.20 -15.82 -13.77
CA SER A 61 7.65 -15.97 -13.65
C SER A 61 8.12 -15.32 -12.36
N PHE A 62 9.30 -15.71 -11.92
CA PHE A 62 9.94 -15.07 -10.78
C PHE A 62 10.55 -13.73 -11.21
N LYS A 63 10.25 -12.68 -10.46
CA LYS A 63 10.94 -11.39 -10.57
C LYS A 63 11.09 -10.83 -9.17
N GLN A 64 12.33 -10.51 -8.80
CA GLN A 64 12.60 -9.98 -7.48
C GLN A 64 11.81 -8.69 -7.21
N ASP A 65 11.64 -7.85 -8.23
CA ASP A 65 10.90 -6.59 -8.08
C ASP A 65 9.46 -6.81 -7.63
N THR A 66 8.82 -7.89 -8.08
CA THR A 66 7.46 -8.22 -7.65
C THR A 66 7.40 -8.44 -6.15
N TYR A 67 8.35 -9.20 -5.61
CA TYR A 67 8.41 -9.45 -4.17
C TYR A 67 8.80 -8.21 -3.39
N ASP A 68 9.75 -7.43 -3.90
CA ASP A 68 10.14 -6.17 -3.26
C ASP A 68 8.96 -5.21 -3.16
N ASP A 69 8.20 -5.08 -4.24
CA ASP A 69 7.02 -4.21 -4.26
C ASP A 69 5.96 -4.71 -3.27
N ALA A 70 5.70 -6.02 -3.27
CA ALA A 70 4.71 -6.60 -2.36
C ALA A 70 5.10 -6.37 -0.90
N GLN A 71 6.39 -6.55 -0.58
CA GLN A 71 6.88 -6.31 0.79
C GLN A 71 6.74 -4.85 1.18
N ASN A 72 6.99 -3.93 0.25
CA ASN A 72 6.83 -2.51 0.54
C ASN A 72 5.38 -2.16 0.82
N TYR A 73 4.45 -2.64 0.00
CA TYR A 73 3.02 -2.39 0.21
C TYR A 73 2.57 -2.97 1.55
N LEU A 74 3.04 -4.18 1.89
CA LEU A 74 2.68 -4.82 3.14
C LEU A 74 3.20 -4.03 4.34
N HIS A 75 4.44 -3.57 4.27
CA HIS A 75 5.03 -2.76 5.33
C HIS A 75 4.25 -1.46 5.53
N GLN A 76 3.89 -0.79 4.44
CA GLN A 76 3.11 0.44 4.51
C GLN A 76 1.72 0.19 5.08
N ALA A 77 1.11 -0.93 4.70
CA ALA A 77 -0.20 -1.30 5.25
C ALA A 77 -0.12 -1.47 6.77
N GLU A 78 0.92 -2.12 7.24
CA GLU A 78 1.15 -2.31 8.67
C GLU A 78 1.28 -0.96 9.38
N LEU A 79 2.11 -0.08 8.86
CA LEU A 79 2.32 1.24 9.47
C LEU A 79 1.04 2.07 9.50
N MET A 80 0.29 2.06 8.40
CA MET A 80 -0.95 2.83 8.31
C MET A 80 -1.98 2.32 9.32
N GLN A 81 -2.10 1.01 9.45
CA GLN A 81 -3.05 0.43 10.40
C GLN A 81 -2.64 0.72 11.83
N LYS A 82 -1.36 0.58 12.15
CA LYS A 82 -0.84 0.89 13.50
C LYS A 82 -1.08 2.35 13.83
N ASN A 83 -0.77 3.26 12.91
CA ASN A 83 -0.92 4.69 13.16
C ASN A 83 -2.37 5.06 13.37
N LYS A 84 -3.28 4.47 12.61
CA LYS A 84 -4.70 4.74 12.75
C LYS A 84 -5.23 4.30 14.11
N GLU A 85 -4.83 3.10 14.57
CA GLU A 85 -5.33 2.56 15.83
C GLU A 85 -4.69 3.21 17.05
N HIS A 86 -3.39 3.51 16.99
CA HIS A 86 -2.67 4.07 18.12
C HIS A 86 -2.70 5.60 18.13
N GLY A 87 -2.71 6.23 16.97
CA GLY A 87 -2.78 7.68 16.86
C GLY A 87 -4.09 8.24 17.40
N ASN A 88 -5.18 7.50 17.24
CA ASN A 88 -6.51 7.95 17.68
C ASN A 88 -6.68 7.88 19.20
N ASN A 89 -5.75 7.29 19.91
CA ASN A 89 -5.81 7.18 21.36
C ASN A 89 -5.14 8.35 22.08
N ASN A 90 -4.60 9.26 21.34
CA ASN A 90 -3.89 10.40 21.93
C ASN A 90 -4.79 11.63 22.11
#